data_2db8ad5c93dac817bbfef97f6555526d
#
_entry.id   2db8ad5c93dac817bbfef97f6555526d
#
_cell.length_a   1.000
_cell.length_b   1.000
_cell.length_c   1.000
_cell.angle_alpha   90.00
_cell.angle_beta   90.00
_cell.angle_gamma   90.00
#
_symmetry.space_group_name_H-M   'P 1'
#
loop_
_entity.id
_entity.type
_entity.pdbx_description
1 polymer ?
#
loop_
_entity_poly.entity_id
_entity_poly.type
_entity_poly.pdbx_seq_one_letter_code
_entity_poly.pdbx_strand_id
1 'polypeptide(L)'
;MGIRIKGETMKTTLIIMAAGIGSRFGTGIKQLAKMGLNDEIIMDYSIYDAKEAGFNKVVIIIRKDIENEFKQVIGNRICKYMDVEYVFQSIDDLPIGFSVPEGRKKPWGTGQAVLCCKDIVKNPFVVINADDYYGKEAFKLLHDFLIEPHSNIDKFHMGMAGFILKNTLSKNGTVTRGICVTDEKDMLIGVKETKGIGYNKEGKITYENTISTLNENTLVSMNMWAGYPEFIDYLEKGFIEFLSKNGNSQDAEYLLPSIIDNLLQDNKAEVKVMKTPDKWIGITVYSFHKSAL
;
A
#
# COMPACT_ATOMS: atom_id res chain seq x y z
N MET A 1 -24.20 -18.26 -1.69
CA MET A 1 -25.05 -17.78 -0.59
C MET A 1 -24.46 -18.33 0.71
N GLY A 2 -23.46 -17.63 1.28
CA GLY A 2 -22.78 -18.06 2.49
C GLY A 2 -23.59 -17.67 3.72
N ILE A 3 -24.01 -18.66 4.48
CA ILE A 3 -24.74 -18.48 5.75
C ILE A 3 -23.72 -17.91 6.76
N ARG A 4 -23.88 -16.64 7.16
CA ARG A 4 -23.19 -16.07 8.31
C ARG A 4 -23.62 -16.83 9.57
N ILE A 5 -22.73 -17.62 10.16
CA ILE A 5 -22.93 -18.17 11.50
C ILE A 5 -22.83 -16.98 12.47
N LYS A 6 -23.93 -16.69 13.20
CA LYS A 6 -23.99 -15.66 14.23
C LYS A 6 -22.96 -15.99 15.32
N GLY A 7 -21.85 -15.25 15.37
CA GLY A 7 -20.86 -15.35 16.45
C GLY A 7 -19.39 -15.36 16.05
N GLU A 8 -19.03 -15.63 14.79
CA GLU A 8 -17.64 -15.51 14.35
C GLU A 8 -17.38 -14.12 13.74
N THR A 9 -16.48 -13.37 14.35
CA THR A 9 -15.95 -12.12 13.78
C THR A 9 -15.20 -12.47 12.50
N MET A 10 -15.55 -11.83 11.38
CA MET A 10 -14.84 -12.02 10.11
C MET A 10 -13.36 -11.69 10.31
N LYS A 11 -12.48 -12.61 9.95
CA LYS A 11 -11.04 -12.36 10.00
C LYS A 11 -10.63 -11.45 8.84
N THR A 12 -9.82 -10.44 9.14
CA THR A 12 -9.26 -9.51 8.16
C THR A 12 -7.76 -9.35 8.39
N THR A 13 -7.00 -9.15 7.31
CA THR A 13 -5.54 -9.14 7.33
C THR A 13 -5.01 -7.77 6.90
N LEU A 14 -4.05 -7.21 7.66
CA LEU A 14 -3.23 -6.11 7.22
C LEU A 14 -1.96 -6.65 6.56
N ILE A 15 -1.70 -6.30 5.30
CA ILE A 15 -0.47 -6.62 4.58
C ILE A 15 0.41 -5.36 4.56
N ILE A 16 1.66 -5.49 5.01
CA ILE A 16 2.63 -4.39 5.04
C ILE A 16 3.80 -4.69 4.11
N MET A 17 3.98 -3.87 3.09
CA MET A 17 5.08 -4.01 2.13
C MET A 17 6.35 -3.33 2.66
N ALA A 18 7.28 -4.13 3.19
CA ALA A 18 8.53 -3.67 3.82
C ALA A 18 9.80 -4.19 3.14
N ALA A 19 9.69 -4.84 1.97
CA ALA A 19 10.82 -5.40 1.23
C ALA A 19 11.57 -4.38 0.35
N GLY A 20 11.09 -3.13 0.28
CA GLY A 20 11.70 -2.08 -0.55
C GLY A 20 13.17 -1.83 -0.19
N ILE A 21 14.01 -1.61 -1.22
CA ILE A 21 15.41 -1.24 -1.06
C ILE A 21 15.47 0.24 -0.69
N GLY A 22 15.44 0.55 0.59
CA GLY A 22 15.66 1.89 1.14
C GLY A 22 17.12 2.31 0.99
N SER A 23 17.55 2.61 -0.24
CA SER A 23 18.96 2.85 -0.62
C SER A 23 19.60 4.13 -0.04
N ARG A 24 18.95 4.85 0.90
CA ARG A 24 19.41 6.19 1.30
C ARG A 24 19.40 6.46 2.81
N PHE A 25 19.40 5.44 3.65
CA PHE A 25 19.34 5.58 5.12
C PHE A 25 20.63 5.16 5.83
N GLY A 26 21.78 5.68 5.38
CA GLY A 26 23.06 5.34 6.01
C GLY A 26 23.28 3.83 6.10
N THR A 27 23.56 3.30 7.30
CA THR A 27 23.79 1.87 7.57
C THR A 27 22.55 1.11 8.06
N GLY A 28 21.38 1.77 8.20
CA GLY A 28 20.16 1.17 8.80
C GLY A 28 19.04 0.86 7.80
N ILE A 29 18.10 0.03 8.25
CA ILE A 29 16.86 -0.28 7.52
C ILE A 29 15.89 0.89 7.76
N LYS A 30 15.53 1.61 6.68
CA LYS A 30 14.65 2.79 6.73
C LYS A 30 13.33 2.52 7.46
N GLN A 31 12.73 1.36 7.22
CA GLN A 31 11.44 0.96 7.78
C GLN A 31 11.49 0.74 9.31
N LEU A 32 12.70 0.56 9.88
CA LEU A 32 12.92 0.35 11.30
C LEU A 32 13.42 1.62 12.02
N ALA A 33 13.38 2.77 11.35
CA ALA A 33 13.77 4.04 11.95
C ALA A 33 12.85 4.40 13.11
N LYS A 34 13.45 4.63 14.28
CA LYS A 34 12.75 5.01 15.52
C LYS A 34 12.23 6.44 15.40
N MET A 35 10.96 6.65 15.72
CA MET A 35 10.25 7.92 15.58
C MET A 35 9.54 8.36 16.86
N GLY A 36 9.07 7.42 17.67
CA GLY A 36 8.35 7.68 18.89
C GLY A 36 9.26 7.86 20.12
N LEU A 37 8.68 8.30 21.24
CA LEU A 37 9.38 8.55 22.51
C LEU A 37 9.89 7.26 23.17
N ASN A 38 9.26 6.11 22.87
CA ASN A 38 9.64 4.80 23.41
C ASN A 38 10.17 3.89 22.29
N ASP A 39 10.89 4.46 21.33
CA ASP A 39 11.48 3.72 20.21
C ASP A 39 10.46 3.11 19.23
N GLU A 40 9.22 3.64 19.19
CA GLU A 40 8.25 3.22 18.21
C GLU A 40 8.72 3.57 16.78
N ILE A 41 8.41 2.70 15.83
CA ILE A 41 8.60 2.92 14.40
C ILE A 41 7.25 3.24 13.74
N ILE A 42 7.24 3.75 12.51
CA ILE A 42 6.00 4.16 11.85
C ILE A 42 4.97 3.02 11.71
N MET A 43 5.45 1.78 11.50
CA MET A 43 4.59 0.60 11.42
C MET A 43 3.88 0.28 12.73
N ASP A 44 4.46 0.60 13.91
CA ASP A 44 3.80 0.37 15.19
C ASP A 44 2.47 1.12 15.26
N TYR A 45 2.44 2.38 14.76
CA TYR A 45 1.24 3.20 14.71
C TYR A 45 0.22 2.64 13.72
N SER A 46 0.67 2.25 12.51
CA SER A 46 -0.21 1.65 11.50
C SER A 46 -0.85 0.35 11.98
N ILE A 47 -0.07 -0.52 12.65
CA ILE A 47 -0.57 -1.79 13.20
C ILE A 47 -1.51 -1.56 14.37
N TYR A 48 -1.22 -0.59 15.23
CA TYR A 48 -2.09 -0.21 16.34
C TYR A 48 -3.46 0.27 15.82
N ASP A 49 -3.48 1.20 14.86
CA ASP A 49 -4.72 1.72 14.30
C ASP A 49 -5.51 0.65 13.52
N ALA A 50 -4.82 -0.23 12.80
CA ALA A 50 -5.46 -1.37 12.15
C ALA A 50 -6.12 -2.32 13.16
N LYS A 51 -5.45 -2.61 14.29
CA LYS A 51 -6.02 -3.43 15.36
C LYS A 51 -7.28 -2.79 15.95
N GLU A 52 -7.22 -1.49 16.26
CA GLU A 52 -8.37 -0.73 16.76
C GLU A 52 -9.54 -0.71 15.75
N ALA A 53 -9.24 -0.70 14.45
CA ALA A 53 -10.24 -0.81 13.38
C ALA A 53 -10.88 -2.19 13.27
N GLY A 54 -10.26 -3.26 13.83
CA GLY A 54 -10.80 -4.62 13.84
C GLY A 54 -9.97 -5.66 13.07
N PHE A 55 -8.84 -5.28 12.47
CA PHE A 55 -7.92 -6.24 11.88
C PHE A 55 -7.33 -7.16 12.96
N ASN A 56 -7.22 -8.46 12.65
CA ASN A 56 -6.78 -9.46 13.63
C ASN A 56 -5.52 -10.22 13.22
N LYS A 57 -5.02 -9.98 12.01
CA LYS A 57 -3.77 -10.54 11.50
C LYS A 57 -2.97 -9.47 10.77
N VAL A 58 -1.64 -9.50 10.92
CA VAL A 58 -0.72 -8.73 10.10
C VAL A 58 0.25 -9.66 9.38
N VAL A 59 0.44 -9.43 8.09
CA VAL A 59 1.45 -10.10 7.26
C VAL A 59 2.45 -9.06 6.79
N ILE A 60 3.72 -9.24 7.15
CA ILE A 60 4.80 -8.30 6.83
C ILE A 60 5.65 -8.91 5.73
N ILE A 61 5.68 -8.24 4.57
CA ILE A 61 6.50 -8.65 3.43
C ILE A 61 7.87 -8.00 3.58
N ILE A 62 8.90 -8.82 3.76
CA ILE A 62 10.30 -8.39 3.95
C ILE A 62 11.24 -9.12 2.99
N ARG A 63 12.48 -8.67 2.91
CA ARG A 63 13.56 -9.49 2.35
C ARG A 63 14.07 -10.47 3.40
N LYS A 64 14.56 -11.62 2.97
CA LYS A 64 15.07 -12.67 3.88
C LYS A 64 16.29 -12.21 4.69
N ASP A 65 17.14 -11.38 4.11
CA ASP A 65 18.37 -10.88 4.74
C ASP A 65 18.12 -9.97 5.96
N ILE A 66 16.92 -9.36 6.07
CA ILE A 66 16.57 -8.46 7.18
C ILE A 66 15.62 -9.11 8.22
N GLU A 67 15.30 -10.39 8.09
CA GLU A 67 14.32 -11.09 8.94
C GLU A 67 14.65 -10.99 10.43
N ASN A 68 15.90 -11.27 10.80
CA ASN A 68 16.30 -11.29 12.20
C ASN A 68 16.19 -9.90 12.84
N GLU A 69 16.60 -8.86 12.13
CA GLU A 69 16.52 -7.48 12.60
C GLU A 69 15.05 -7.03 12.74
N PHE A 70 14.21 -7.36 11.77
CA PHE A 70 12.77 -7.10 11.85
C PHE A 70 12.12 -7.79 13.06
N LYS A 71 12.39 -9.06 13.29
CA LYS A 71 11.84 -9.80 14.43
C LYS A 71 12.28 -9.23 15.77
N GLN A 72 13.54 -8.77 15.88
CA GLN A 72 14.05 -8.15 17.09
C GLN A 72 13.41 -6.79 17.40
N VAL A 73 13.25 -5.96 16.37
CA VAL A 73 12.75 -4.58 16.54
C VAL A 73 11.24 -4.54 16.69
N ILE A 74 10.50 -5.25 15.85
CA ILE A 74 9.03 -5.12 15.79
C ILE A 74 8.29 -6.40 16.20
N GLY A 75 8.81 -7.59 15.83
CA GLY A 75 8.10 -8.85 16.00
C GLY A 75 7.73 -9.14 17.44
N ASN A 76 8.67 -8.98 18.37
CA ASN A 76 8.47 -9.23 19.80
C ASN A 76 7.46 -8.29 20.47
N ARG A 77 7.20 -7.12 19.86
CA ARG A 77 6.21 -6.17 20.36
C ARG A 77 4.81 -6.50 19.85
N ILE A 78 4.69 -6.73 18.55
CA ILE A 78 3.40 -6.88 17.87
C ILE A 78 2.76 -8.23 18.16
N CYS A 79 3.53 -9.33 18.21
CA CYS A 79 2.97 -10.68 18.43
C CYS A 79 2.22 -10.84 19.76
N LYS A 80 2.37 -9.88 20.69
CA LYS A 80 1.58 -9.84 21.94
C LYS A 80 0.15 -9.37 21.74
N TYR A 81 -0.12 -8.69 20.61
CA TYR A 81 -1.38 -7.97 20.38
C TYR A 81 -2.12 -8.45 19.13
N MET A 82 -1.40 -9.06 18.18
CA MET A 82 -1.94 -9.46 16.88
C MET A 82 -1.21 -10.69 16.37
N ASP A 83 -1.90 -11.53 15.57
CA ASP A 83 -1.27 -12.63 14.83
C ASP A 83 -0.34 -12.06 13.75
N VAL A 84 0.94 -12.46 13.77
CA VAL A 84 2.00 -11.90 12.91
C VAL A 84 2.62 -12.99 12.06
N GLU A 85 2.58 -12.83 10.75
CA GLU A 85 3.32 -13.68 9.83
C GLU A 85 4.29 -12.86 8.96
N TYR A 86 5.40 -13.50 8.56
CA TYR A 86 6.40 -12.91 7.66
C TYR A 86 6.38 -13.64 6.34
N VAL A 87 6.39 -12.86 5.26
CA VAL A 87 6.49 -13.33 3.89
C VAL A 87 7.73 -12.72 3.26
N PHE A 88 8.40 -13.47 2.39
CA PHE A 88 9.65 -13.03 1.80
C PHE A 88 9.47 -12.70 0.33
N GLN A 89 9.85 -11.49 -0.06
CA GLN A 89 9.96 -11.09 -1.44
C GLN A 89 11.40 -11.24 -1.91
N SER A 90 11.62 -12.01 -2.97
CA SER A 90 12.91 -12.15 -3.64
C SER A 90 12.80 -11.83 -5.13
N ILE A 91 13.90 -11.34 -5.73
CA ILE A 91 14.00 -11.18 -7.19
C ILE A 91 14.07 -12.52 -7.91
N ASP A 92 14.51 -13.58 -7.21
CA ASP A 92 14.65 -14.93 -7.72
C ASP A 92 13.37 -15.76 -7.64
N ASP A 93 12.35 -15.24 -6.95
CA ASP A 93 11.05 -15.91 -6.82
C ASP A 93 10.21 -15.67 -8.08
N LEU A 94 10.51 -16.49 -9.09
CA LEU A 94 9.95 -16.41 -10.43
C LEU A 94 9.23 -17.71 -10.81
N PRO A 95 8.16 -17.62 -11.62
CA PRO A 95 7.51 -18.79 -12.19
C PRO A 95 8.47 -19.61 -13.07
N ILE A 96 8.20 -20.90 -13.21
CA ILE A 96 8.97 -21.80 -14.08
C ILE A 96 9.05 -21.23 -15.49
N GLY A 97 10.26 -21.23 -16.06
CA GLY A 97 10.56 -20.73 -17.41
C GLY A 97 11.04 -19.28 -17.47
N PHE A 98 11.10 -18.58 -16.33
CA PHE A 98 11.68 -17.24 -16.23
C PHE A 98 12.96 -17.24 -15.41
N SER A 99 13.83 -16.28 -15.69
CA SER A 99 15.07 -16.07 -14.95
C SER A 99 15.32 -14.58 -14.71
N VAL A 100 16.08 -14.27 -13.67
CA VAL A 100 16.46 -12.88 -13.38
C VAL A 100 17.42 -12.39 -14.46
N PRO A 101 17.13 -11.27 -15.15
CA PRO A 101 18.05 -10.74 -16.17
C PRO A 101 19.35 -10.25 -15.52
N GLU A 102 20.43 -10.39 -16.24
CA GLU A 102 21.75 -9.97 -15.80
C GLU A 102 21.75 -8.50 -15.37
N GLY A 103 22.33 -8.22 -14.21
CA GLY A 103 22.44 -6.86 -13.65
C GLY A 103 21.20 -6.35 -12.93
N ARG A 104 20.06 -7.05 -12.93
CA ARG A 104 18.89 -6.63 -12.18
C ARG A 104 19.13 -6.74 -10.68
N LYS A 105 18.90 -5.62 -9.97
CA LYS A 105 18.95 -5.53 -8.51
C LYS A 105 17.59 -5.10 -7.91
N LYS A 106 16.71 -4.60 -8.76
CA LYS A 106 15.42 -4.04 -8.36
C LYS A 106 14.38 -5.14 -8.16
N PRO A 107 13.61 -5.16 -7.05
CA PRO A 107 12.47 -6.06 -6.89
C PRO A 107 11.46 -5.92 -8.04
N TRP A 108 10.61 -6.91 -8.23
CA TRP A 108 9.63 -6.93 -9.33
C TRP A 108 8.41 -6.04 -9.09
N GLY A 109 8.36 -5.29 -7.99
CA GLY A 109 7.32 -4.31 -7.70
C GLY A 109 6.29 -4.78 -6.67
N THR A 110 5.31 -3.89 -6.40
CA THR A 110 4.32 -4.08 -5.33
C THR A 110 3.31 -5.18 -5.63
N GLY A 111 3.01 -5.46 -6.90
CA GLY A 111 2.16 -6.59 -7.30
C GLY A 111 2.80 -7.93 -6.98
N GLN A 112 4.10 -8.10 -7.28
CA GLN A 112 4.83 -9.32 -6.93
C GLN A 112 5.00 -9.44 -5.40
N ALA A 113 5.18 -8.33 -4.68
CA ALA A 113 5.21 -8.35 -3.22
C ALA A 113 3.92 -8.95 -2.63
N VAL A 114 2.75 -8.48 -3.07
CA VAL A 114 1.46 -9.00 -2.60
C VAL A 114 1.24 -10.44 -3.08
N LEU A 115 1.69 -10.80 -4.28
CA LEU A 115 1.64 -12.18 -4.77
C LEU A 115 2.35 -13.17 -3.84
N CYS A 116 3.47 -12.77 -3.20
CA CYS A 116 4.16 -13.62 -2.22
C CYS A 116 3.28 -14.01 -1.02
N CYS A 117 2.16 -13.32 -0.79
CA CYS A 117 1.21 -13.63 0.28
C CYS A 117 0.17 -14.71 -0.08
N LYS A 118 0.19 -15.27 -1.31
CA LYS A 118 -0.85 -16.14 -1.86
C LYS A 118 -1.22 -17.32 -0.95
N ASP A 119 -0.24 -17.96 -0.33
CA ASP A 119 -0.48 -19.14 0.51
C ASP A 119 -0.88 -18.80 1.95
N ILE A 120 -0.64 -17.56 2.38
CA ILE A 120 -0.80 -17.09 3.75
C ILE A 120 -2.09 -16.29 3.94
N VAL A 121 -2.45 -15.43 2.98
CA VAL A 121 -3.62 -14.54 3.07
C VAL A 121 -4.83 -15.21 2.44
N LYS A 122 -5.74 -15.70 3.30
CA LYS A 122 -6.98 -16.38 2.91
C LYS A 122 -8.24 -15.61 3.33
N ASN A 123 -8.07 -14.41 3.86
CA ASN A 123 -9.15 -13.53 4.32
C ASN A 123 -9.09 -12.19 3.60
N PRO A 124 -10.17 -11.39 3.63
CA PRO A 124 -10.13 -10.01 3.14
C PRO A 124 -8.97 -9.24 3.75
N PHE A 125 -8.36 -8.35 2.97
CA PHE A 125 -7.13 -7.69 3.39
C PHE A 125 -7.06 -6.21 2.99
N VAL A 126 -6.22 -5.47 3.70
CA VAL A 126 -5.73 -4.15 3.29
C VAL A 126 -4.23 -4.25 3.09
N VAL A 127 -3.71 -3.64 2.02
CA VAL A 127 -2.27 -3.52 1.77
C VAL A 127 -1.82 -2.07 1.93
N ILE A 128 -0.66 -1.87 2.59
CA ILE A 128 -0.02 -0.57 2.84
C ILE A 128 1.49 -0.61 2.62
N ASN A 129 2.11 0.54 2.47
CA ASN A 129 3.56 0.69 2.52
C ASN A 129 4.05 0.73 3.98
N ALA A 130 5.22 0.20 4.24
CA ALA A 130 5.82 0.14 5.58
C ALA A 130 6.38 1.47 6.09
N ASP A 131 6.66 2.42 5.20
CA ASP A 131 7.26 3.71 5.50
C ASP A 131 6.26 4.88 5.51
N ASP A 132 4.96 4.55 5.49
CA ASP A 132 3.85 5.49 5.47
C ASP A 132 2.94 5.29 6.68
N TYR A 133 2.41 6.39 7.22
CA TYR A 133 1.34 6.40 8.20
C TYR A 133 0.08 6.98 7.56
N TYR A 134 -1.02 6.25 7.69
CA TYR A 134 -2.26 6.51 6.94
C TYR A 134 -3.36 7.15 7.78
N GLY A 135 -3.22 7.14 9.12
CA GLY A 135 -4.23 7.65 10.03
C GLY A 135 -5.31 6.62 10.38
N LYS A 136 -5.97 6.86 11.49
CA LYS A 136 -6.91 5.94 12.12
C LYS A 136 -8.19 5.72 11.31
N GLU A 137 -8.74 6.79 10.74
CA GLU A 137 -10.01 6.72 10.01
C GLU A 137 -9.87 5.93 8.70
N ALA A 138 -8.72 6.03 8.02
CA ALA A 138 -8.45 5.26 6.81
C ALA A 138 -8.53 3.74 7.06
N PHE A 139 -7.95 3.25 8.16
CA PHE A 139 -8.05 1.83 8.53
C PHE A 139 -9.48 1.41 8.85
N LYS A 140 -10.21 2.26 9.58
CA LYS A 140 -11.60 1.99 9.93
C LYS A 140 -12.50 1.90 8.69
N LEU A 141 -12.41 2.87 7.79
CA LEU A 141 -13.20 2.91 6.54
C LEU A 141 -12.95 1.65 5.68
N LEU A 142 -11.68 1.25 5.52
CA LEU A 142 -11.36 0.07 4.72
C LEU A 142 -11.74 -1.24 5.42
N HIS A 143 -11.63 -1.31 6.75
CA HIS A 143 -12.12 -2.48 7.48
C HIS A 143 -13.63 -2.62 7.38
N ASP A 144 -14.39 -1.53 7.59
CA ASP A 144 -15.85 -1.53 7.46
C ASP A 144 -16.27 -1.98 6.04
N PHE A 145 -15.59 -1.48 4.99
CA PHE A 145 -15.79 -1.93 3.61
C PHE A 145 -15.58 -3.45 3.46
N LEU A 146 -14.52 -4.01 4.03
CA LEU A 146 -14.18 -5.43 3.88
C LEU A 146 -15.18 -6.37 4.56
N ILE A 147 -15.83 -5.92 5.64
CA ILE A 147 -16.79 -6.73 6.39
C ILE A 147 -18.22 -6.58 5.88
N GLU A 148 -18.51 -5.59 5.03
CA GLU A 148 -19.80 -5.43 4.39
C GLU A 148 -20.04 -6.53 3.35
N PRO A 149 -21.26 -7.11 3.30
CA PRO A 149 -21.62 -8.06 2.26
C PRO A 149 -21.60 -7.41 0.88
N HIS A 150 -20.91 -8.00 -0.08
CA HIS A 150 -20.97 -7.59 -1.49
C HIS A 150 -21.52 -8.74 -2.35
N SER A 151 -22.24 -8.40 -3.40
CA SER A 151 -22.96 -9.35 -4.26
C SER A 151 -22.40 -9.49 -5.67
N ASN A 152 -21.43 -8.64 -6.05
CA ASN A 152 -20.84 -8.72 -7.38
C ASN A 152 -19.77 -9.81 -7.41
N ILE A 153 -20.04 -10.91 -8.12
CA ILE A 153 -19.13 -12.04 -8.28
C ILE A 153 -18.40 -12.03 -9.63
N ASP A 154 -18.79 -11.12 -10.54
CA ASP A 154 -18.24 -11.06 -11.91
C ASP A 154 -17.01 -10.15 -11.99
N LYS A 155 -16.77 -9.32 -10.98
CA LYS A 155 -15.66 -8.37 -10.93
C LYS A 155 -14.93 -8.44 -9.59
N PHE A 156 -13.65 -8.07 -9.60
CA PHE A 156 -12.93 -7.83 -8.35
C PHE A 156 -13.54 -6.63 -7.64
N HIS A 157 -14.06 -6.87 -6.44
CA HIS A 157 -14.60 -5.84 -5.57
C HIS A 157 -13.47 -5.32 -4.68
N MET A 158 -13.09 -4.06 -4.83
CA MET A 158 -11.95 -3.47 -4.16
C MET A 158 -12.31 -2.13 -3.52
N GLY A 159 -11.53 -1.76 -2.51
CA GLY A 159 -11.62 -0.47 -1.85
C GLY A 159 -10.29 0.27 -1.88
N MET A 160 -10.35 1.59 -1.83
CA MET A 160 -9.17 2.44 -1.71
C MET A 160 -9.44 3.60 -0.76
N ALA A 161 -8.49 3.90 0.13
CA ALA A 161 -8.53 5.13 0.91
C ALA A 161 -8.15 6.32 0.02
N GLY A 162 -9.11 7.24 -0.17
CA GLY A 162 -8.93 8.50 -0.90
C GLY A 162 -8.55 9.62 0.06
N PHE A 163 -7.30 10.06 0.02
CA PHE A 163 -6.80 11.14 0.88
C PHE A 163 -7.09 12.50 0.25
N ILE A 164 -7.41 13.48 1.08
CA ILE A 164 -7.56 14.87 0.64
C ILE A 164 -6.16 15.41 0.30
N LEU A 165 -5.96 15.94 -0.91
CA LEU A 165 -4.67 16.37 -1.43
C LEU A 165 -3.88 17.24 -0.45
N LYS A 166 -4.50 18.28 0.14
CA LYS A 166 -3.83 19.17 1.11
C LYS A 166 -3.28 18.44 2.33
N ASN A 167 -3.87 17.30 2.70
CA ASN A 167 -3.45 16.49 3.85
C ASN A 167 -2.25 15.57 3.52
N THR A 168 -1.77 15.60 2.28
CA THR A 168 -0.64 14.76 1.79
C THR A 168 0.53 15.59 1.28
N LEU A 169 0.45 16.91 1.33
CA LEU A 169 1.50 17.79 0.83
C LEU A 169 2.63 17.97 1.83
N SER A 170 3.83 18.18 1.30
CA SER A 170 5.01 18.51 2.08
C SER A 170 5.15 20.03 2.23
N LYS A 171 5.60 20.49 3.40
CA LYS A 171 6.02 21.88 3.59
C LYS A 171 7.38 22.18 2.94
N ASN A 172 8.15 21.13 2.64
CA ASN A 172 9.54 21.24 2.20
C ASN A 172 9.72 20.67 0.78
N GLY A 173 8.99 21.22 -0.20
CA GLY A 173 9.13 20.83 -1.60
C GLY A 173 7.87 20.24 -2.22
N THR A 174 8.01 19.77 -3.45
CA THR A 174 6.91 19.18 -4.23
C THR A 174 6.83 17.67 -4.02
N VAL A 175 5.65 17.12 -4.30
CA VAL A 175 5.35 15.69 -4.17
C VAL A 175 4.78 15.11 -5.47
N THR A 176 4.82 13.81 -5.63
CA THR A 176 4.10 13.07 -6.67
C THR A 176 2.91 12.36 -6.05
N ARG A 177 1.71 12.46 -6.65
CA ARG A 177 0.49 11.82 -6.17
C ARG A 177 -0.32 11.22 -7.30
N GLY A 178 -1.02 10.14 -7.01
CA GLY A 178 -2.05 9.59 -7.90
C GLY A 178 -3.36 10.35 -7.73
N ILE A 179 -3.65 11.29 -8.61
CA ILE A 179 -4.92 12.01 -8.61
C ILE A 179 -6.04 11.05 -9.00
N CYS A 180 -7.03 10.88 -8.12
CA CYS A 180 -8.17 10.02 -8.36
C CYS A 180 -9.24 10.72 -9.20
N VAL A 181 -9.74 10.02 -10.21
CA VAL A 181 -10.95 10.39 -10.94
C VAL A 181 -12.05 9.42 -10.53
N THR A 182 -13.15 9.94 -10.00
CA THR A 182 -14.29 9.16 -9.51
C THR A 182 -15.57 9.57 -10.20
N ASP A 183 -16.54 8.66 -10.25
CA ASP A 183 -17.92 8.97 -10.63
C ASP A 183 -18.71 9.57 -9.45
N GLU A 184 -20.01 9.83 -9.70
CA GLU A 184 -20.94 10.40 -8.70
C GLU A 184 -21.20 9.47 -7.49
N LYS A 185 -20.85 8.19 -7.60
CA LYS A 185 -20.98 7.18 -6.54
C LYS A 185 -19.66 6.92 -5.82
N ASP A 186 -18.64 7.76 -6.02
CA ASP A 186 -17.27 7.57 -5.55
C ASP A 186 -16.60 6.27 -6.04
N MET A 187 -17.02 5.75 -7.19
CA MET A 187 -16.32 4.64 -7.83
C MET A 187 -15.15 5.17 -8.64
N LEU A 188 -13.99 4.54 -8.50
CA LEU A 188 -12.77 4.94 -9.18
C LEU A 188 -12.90 4.67 -10.69
N ILE A 189 -12.68 5.70 -11.49
CA ILE A 189 -12.61 5.62 -12.97
C ILE A 189 -11.15 5.44 -13.40
N GLY A 190 -10.21 6.06 -12.68
CA GLY A 190 -8.79 5.96 -12.95
C GLY A 190 -7.95 6.78 -11.99
N VAL A 191 -6.63 6.55 -12.02
CA VAL A 191 -5.64 7.27 -11.23
C VAL A 191 -4.60 7.89 -12.15
N LYS A 192 -4.46 9.22 -12.09
CA LYS A 192 -3.45 9.95 -12.88
C LYS A 192 -2.26 10.31 -12.01
N GLU A 193 -1.10 9.67 -12.24
CA GLU A 193 0.14 10.10 -11.60
C GLU A 193 0.48 11.53 -11.99
N THR A 194 0.64 12.40 -11.01
CA THR A 194 0.92 13.83 -11.18
C THR A 194 2.12 14.22 -10.35
N LYS A 195 3.14 14.76 -11.01
CA LYS A 195 4.42 15.14 -10.40
C LYS A 195 4.47 16.62 -10.07
N GLY A 196 5.40 16.99 -9.19
CA GLY A 196 5.69 18.38 -8.90
C GLY A 196 4.56 19.13 -8.21
N ILE A 197 3.71 18.45 -7.46
CA ILE A 197 2.58 19.06 -6.75
C ILE A 197 3.08 19.78 -5.51
N GLY A 198 2.75 21.06 -5.37
CA GLY A 198 3.14 21.87 -4.21
C GLY A 198 2.49 23.25 -4.21
N TYR A 199 2.70 23.99 -3.15
CA TYR A 199 2.21 25.37 -3.04
C TYR A 199 3.10 26.33 -3.83
N ASN A 200 2.48 27.18 -4.64
CA ASN A 200 3.15 28.32 -5.26
C ASN A 200 3.28 29.51 -4.28
N LYS A 201 3.89 30.60 -4.73
CA LYS A 201 4.09 31.82 -3.90
C LYS A 201 2.78 32.48 -3.46
N GLU A 202 1.67 32.19 -4.14
CA GLU A 202 0.33 32.72 -3.86
C GLU A 202 -0.46 31.80 -2.92
N GLY A 203 0.13 30.68 -2.46
CA GLY A 203 -0.53 29.68 -1.61
C GLY A 203 -1.50 28.77 -2.34
N LYS A 204 -1.49 28.72 -3.68
CA LYS A 204 -2.30 27.82 -4.49
C LYS A 204 -1.53 26.55 -4.79
N ILE A 205 -2.22 25.42 -4.85
CA ILE A 205 -1.61 24.14 -5.23
C ILE A 205 -1.48 24.08 -6.74
N THR A 206 -0.25 23.92 -7.22
CA THR A 206 0.10 23.76 -8.62
C THR A 206 0.87 22.46 -8.83
N TYR A 207 1.13 22.09 -10.08
CA TYR A 207 1.92 20.89 -10.41
C TYR A 207 2.84 21.19 -11.61
N GLU A 208 3.82 20.33 -11.82
CA GLU A 208 4.90 20.56 -12.78
C GLU A 208 4.41 20.90 -14.19
N ASN A 209 5.03 21.91 -14.79
CA ASN A 209 4.80 22.38 -16.18
C ASN A 209 3.39 22.90 -16.48
N THR A 210 2.64 23.36 -15.50
CA THR A 210 1.29 23.92 -15.73
C THR A 210 1.02 25.14 -14.84
N ILE A 211 0.27 26.09 -15.40
CA ILE A 211 -0.32 27.22 -14.66
C ILE A 211 -1.65 26.85 -14.02
N SER A 212 -2.16 25.65 -14.29
CA SER A 212 -3.41 25.15 -13.71
C SER A 212 -3.24 24.85 -12.24
N THR A 213 -4.27 25.14 -11.45
CA THR A 213 -4.33 24.83 -10.02
C THR A 213 -5.11 23.56 -9.78
N LEU A 214 -4.70 22.81 -8.75
CA LEU A 214 -5.48 21.69 -8.22
C LEU A 214 -6.35 22.17 -7.06
N ASN A 215 -7.55 21.60 -6.98
CA ASN A 215 -8.39 21.81 -5.80
C ASN A 215 -7.74 21.12 -4.59
N GLU A 216 -7.64 21.83 -3.47
CA GLU A 216 -7.06 21.30 -2.23
C GLU A 216 -7.78 20.08 -1.68
N ASN A 217 -9.07 19.91 -2.01
CA ASN A 217 -9.92 18.81 -1.61
C ASN A 217 -9.97 17.67 -2.64
N THR A 218 -9.18 17.73 -3.72
CA THR A 218 -9.04 16.63 -4.68
C THR A 218 -8.60 15.37 -3.95
N LEU A 219 -9.18 14.21 -4.32
CA LEU A 219 -8.79 12.93 -3.74
C LEU A 219 -7.55 12.37 -4.43
N VAL A 220 -6.65 11.82 -3.62
CA VAL A 220 -5.42 11.19 -4.10
C VAL A 220 -5.24 9.81 -3.49
N SER A 221 -4.66 8.91 -4.28
CA SER A 221 -4.21 7.60 -3.83
C SER A 221 -2.86 7.71 -3.13
N MET A 222 -2.75 7.06 -1.97
CA MET A 222 -1.51 6.88 -1.22
C MET A 222 -1.12 5.40 -1.14
N ASN A 223 -1.56 4.60 -2.11
CA ASN A 223 -1.27 3.16 -2.22
C ASN A 223 -1.81 2.32 -1.04
N MET A 224 -2.98 2.70 -0.52
CA MET A 224 -3.70 1.93 0.51
C MET A 224 -4.94 1.30 -0.11
N TRP A 225 -4.90 -0.03 -0.32
CA TRP A 225 -5.90 -0.78 -1.07
C TRP A 225 -6.50 -1.90 -0.23
N ALA A 226 -7.81 -2.07 -0.32
CA ALA A 226 -8.55 -3.19 0.25
C ALA A 226 -8.99 -4.16 -0.86
N GLY A 227 -8.95 -5.46 -0.56
CA GLY A 227 -9.32 -6.49 -1.51
C GLY A 227 -9.57 -7.84 -0.85
N TYR A 228 -9.80 -8.84 -1.70
CA TYR A 228 -10.13 -10.20 -1.31
C TYR A 228 -9.11 -11.20 -1.90
N PRO A 229 -8.98 -12.42 -1.35
CA PRO A 229 -7.96 -13.39 -1.76
C PRO A 229 -7.92 -13.68 -3.26
N GLU A 230 -9.06 -13.65 -3.94
CA GLU A 230 -9.18 -13.91 -5.39
C GLU A 230 -8.34 -12.93 -6.22
N PHE A 231 -8.13 -11.71 -5.72
CA PHE A 231 -7.24 -10.75 -6.37
C PHE A 231 -5.78 -11.20 -6.30
N ILE A 232 -5.34 -11.84 -5.19
CA ILE A 232 -3.98 -12.38 -5.09
C ILE A 232 -3.78 -13.54 -6.08
N ASP A 233 -4.80 -14.39 -6.27
CA ASP A 233 -4.75 -15.45 -7.29
C ASP A 233 -4.66 -14.89 -8.72
N TYR A 234 -5.32 -13.75 -8.98
CA TYR A 234 -5.20 -13.06 -10.26
C TYR A 234 -3.79 -12.51 -10.49
N LEU A 235 -3.12 -12.00 -9.44
CA LEU A 235 -1.76 -11.45 -9.56
C LEU A 235 -0.75 -12.47 -10.10
N GLU A 236 -0.91 -13.76 -9.82
CA GLU A 236 -0.03 -14.81 -10.33
C GLU A 236 -0.07 -14.88 -11.86
N LYS A 237 -1.27 -14.92 -12.45
CA LYS A 237 -1.45 -14.95 -13.91
C LYS A 237 -0.93 -13.68 -14.55
N GLY A 238 -1.27 -12.53 -13.96
CA GLY A 238 -0.80 -11.23 -14.44
C GLY A 238 0.71 -11.06 -14.34
N PHE A 239 1.36 -11.68 -13.35
CA PHE A 239 2.81 -11.64 -13.22
C PHE A 239 3.52 -12.46 -14.33
N ILE A 240 2.97 -13.61 -14.71
CA ILE A 240 3.47 -14.40 -15.85
C ILE A 240 3.36 -13.58 -17.14
N GLU A 241 2.23 -12.94 -17.38
CA GLU A 241 2.02 -12.08 -18.55
C GLU A 241 2.96 -10.86 -18.55
N PHE A 242 3.17 -10.26 -17.38
CA PHE A 242 4.13 -9.16 -17.20
C PHE A 242 5.55 -9.60 -17.54
N LEU A 243 6.00 -10.73 -16.99
CA LEU A 243 7.33 -11.27 -17.24
C LEU A 243 7.55 -11.65 -18.72
N SER A 244 6.53 -12.17 -19.40
CA SER A 244 6.61 -12.49 -20.84
C SER A 244 6.92 -11.26 -21.69
N LYS A 245 6.52 -10.06 -21.26
CA LYS A 245 6.76 -8.80 -21.96
C LYS A 245 7.98 -8.04 -21.45
N ASN A 246 8.28 -8.16 -20.16
CA ASN A 246 9.23 -7.30 -19.45
C ASN A 246 10.33 -8.08 -18.72
N GLY A 247 10.37 -9.41 -18.80
CA GLY A 247 11.29 -10.26 -18.03
C GLY A 247 12.78 -9.97 -18.26
N ASN A 248 13.14 -9.39 -19.41
CA ASN A 248 14.52 -8.98 -19.74
C ASN A 248 14.85 -7.54 -19.27
N SER A 249 13.90 -6.80 -18.70
CA SER A 249 14.14 -5.44 -18.21
C SER A 249 14.80 -5.46 -16.84
N GLN A 250 15.78 -4.59 -16.62
CA GLN A 250 16.41 -4.39 -15.31
C GLN A 250 15.55 -3.54 -14.35
N ASP A 251 14.63 -2.71 -14.89
CA ASP A 251 13.91 -1.68 -14.13
C ASP A 251 12.39 -1.82 -14.14
N ALA A 252 11.80 -2.61 -15.05
CA ALA A 252 10.34 -2.77 -15.11
C ALA A 252 9.79 -3.34 -13.79
N GLU A 253 8.65 -2.81 -13.35
CA GLU A 253 7.99 -3.20 -12.11
C GLU A 253 6.53 -3.57 -12.35
N TYR A 254 6.09 -4.66 -11.76
CA TYR A 254 4.70 -5.11 -11.69
C TYR A 254 4.01 -4.41 -10.51
N LEU A 255 3.43 -3.22 -10.77
CA LEU A 255 2.92 -2.30 -9.76
C LEU A 255 1.42 -2.46 -9.52
N LEU A 256 0.98 -2.53 -8.27
CA LEU A 256 -0.45 -2.62 -7.90
C LEU A 256 -1.32 -1.52 -8.54
N PRO A 257 -0.95 -0.23 -8.51
CA PRO A 257 -1.79 0.80 -9.15
C PRO A 257 -2.00 0.56 -10.63
N SER A 258 -0.96 0.14 -11.35
CA SER A 258 -1.07 -0.15 -12.80
C SER A 258 -1.92 -1.39 -13.08
N ILE A 259 -1.82 -2.41 -12.23
CA ILE A 259 -2.64 -3.63 -12.35
C ILE A 259 -4.11 -3.29 -12.15
N ILE A 260 -4.42 -2.52 -11.10
CA ILE A 260 -5.79 -2.11 -10.77
C ILE A 260 -6.36 -1.21 -11.87
N ASP A 261 -5.56 -0.27 -12.40
CA ASP A 261 -5.98 0.57 -13.51
C ASP A 261 -6.32 -0.25 -14.76
N ASN A 262 -5.50 -1.22 -15.13
CA ASN A 262 -5.79 -2.15 -16.24
C ASN A 262 -7.10 -2.93 -16.01
N LEU A 263 -7.33 -3.42 -14.78
CA LEU A 263 -8.57 -4.12 -14.44
C LEU A 263 -9.80 -3.22 -14.53
N LEU A 264 -9.68 -1.94 -14.17
CA LEU A 264 -10.75 -0.94 -14.34
C LEU A 264 -11.04 -0.71 -15.84
N GLN A 265 -10.01 -0.51 -16.68
CA GLN A 265 -10.14 -0.31 -18.11
C GLN A 265 -10.77 -1.54 -18.80
N ASP A 266 -10.41 -2.74 -18.36
CA ASP A 266 -10.98 -4.00 -18.86
C ASP A 266 -12.37 -4.31 -18.28
N ASN A 267 -12.93 -3.46 -17.43
CA ASN A 267 -14.20 -3.66 -16.73
C ASN A 267 -14.23 -4.95 -15.88
N LYS A 268 -13.06 -5.37 -15.36
CA LYS A 268 -12.86 -6.57 -14.53
C LYS A 268 -12.80 -6.27 -13.03
N ALA A 269 -12.67 -5.00 -12.65
CA ALA A 269 -12.71 -4.56 -11.26
C ALA A 269 -13.67 -3.38 -11.08
N GLU A 270 -14.14 -3.23 -9.86
CA GLU A 270 -14.77 -2.03 -9.35
C GLU A 270 -14.06 -1.62 -8.06
N VAL A 271 -13.74 -0.34 -7.93
CA VAL A 271 -13.01 0.18 -6.77
C VAL A 271 -13.80 1.31 -6.14
N LYS A 272 -14.25 1.10 -4.90
CA LYS A 272 -14.87 2.15 -4.09
C LYS A 272 -13.79 3.02 -3.45
N VAL A 273 -13.87 4.33 -3.68
CA VAL A 273 -12.98 5.30 -3.02
C VAL A 273 -13.64 5.81 -1.75
N MET A 274 -13.02 5.55 -0.61
CA MET A 274 -13.49 6.02 0.69
C MET A 274 -12.67 7.23 1.12
N LYS A 275 -13.30 8.38 1.16
CA LYS A 275 -12.66 9.65 1.52
C LYS A 275 -12.30 9.66 3.01
N THR A 276 -11.01 9.81 3.31
CA THR A 276 -10.52 10.00 4.68
C THR A 276 -10.11 11.45 4.96
N PRO A 277 -10.40 12.00 6.15
CA PRO A 277 -9.90 13.28 6.61
C PRO A 277 -8.47 13.21 7.14
N ASP A 278 -7.91 12.01 7.27
CA ASP A 278 -6.61 11.80 7.89
C ASP A 278 -5.47 12.53 7.16
N LYS A 279 -4.42 12.81 7.91
CA LYS A 279 -3.14 13.28 7.36
C LYS A 279 -2.27 12.08 7.07
N TRP A 280 -1.81 11.99 5.82
CA TRP A 280 -0.78 11.04 5.47
C TRP A 280 0.60 11.57 5.86
N ILE A 281 1.46 10.71 6.42
CA ILE A 281 2.83 11.02 6.80
C ILE A 281 3.73 9.92 6.24
N GLY A 282 4.70 10.28 5.40
CA GLY A 282 5.72 9.36 4.88
C GLY A 282 7.09 9.67 5.44
N ILE A 283 7.90 8.64 5.69
CA ILE A 283 9.30 8.82 6.04
C ILE A 283 10.08 9.21 4.79
N THR A 284 10.46 10.48 4.67
CA THR A 284 11.38 10.97 3.65
C THR A 284 12.74 11.30 4.26
N VAL A 285 13.80 11.18 3.47
CA VAL A 285 15.21 11.38 3.92
C VAL A 285 15.45 12.75 4.55
N TYR A 286 14.56 13.72 4.32
CA TYR A 286 14.69 15.11 4.81
C TYR A 286 13.95 15.39 6.14
N SER A 287 13.11 14.50 6.65
CA SER A 287 12.32 14.76 7.86
C SER A 287 13.05 14.45 9.17
N PHE A 288 14.30 13.97 9.13
CA PHE A 288 15.08 13.58 10.31
C PHE A 288 15.99 14.68 10.89
N HIS A 289 15.84 15.95 10.52
CA HIS A 289 16.47 17.03 11.25
C HIS A 289 15.49 17.70 12.22
N LYS A 290 15.59 17.28 13.49
CA LYS A 290 15.22 18.00 14.72
C LYS A 290 14.09 19.04 14.58
N SER A 291 12.83 18.60 14.60
CA SER A 291 11.72 19.46 14.99
C SER A 291 10.54 18.62 15.51
N ALA A 292 10.84 17.74 16.47
CA ALA A 292 9.83 17.13 17.33
C ALA A 292 10.47 17.03 18.75
N LEU A 293 10.63 18.18 19.36
CA LEU A 293 10.71 18.39 20.80
C LEU A 293 9.74 19.49 21.16
#